data_d8f1b7ef5e765e813704f8e947cd3339
#
_entry.id   d8f1b7ef5e765e813704f8e947cd3339
#
_cell.length_a   1.000
_cell.length_b   1.000
_cell.length_c   1.000
_cell.angle_alpha   90.00
_cell.angle_beta   90.00
_cell.angle_gamma   90.00
#
_symmetry.space_group_name_H-M   'P 1'
#
loop_
_entity.id
_entity.type
_entity.pdbx_description
1 polymer ?
#
loop_
_entity_poly.entity_id
_entity_poly.type
_entity_poly.pdbx_seq_one_letter_code
_entity_poly.pdbx_strand_id
1 'polypeptide(L)'
;RAPVSSLSPLVAAEGPVGRADEIVQRITEAIHLGLLDDGERLPVEIDLAAQFGVAPMTVREALATLREQALVETRRGRSGGSFVRRPSGPPVDQLTARLAAMSASDLRDLFDEHTAIAGQAARLAAERAAPYAVRRLFALTDQLGAASTLGDRIRADSRFHIQVAIASQSARLARREANLQAEVAGLVWLPVGRRIDVATRVEEQHAI
;
A
#
# COMPACT_ATOMS: atom_id res chain seq x y z
N ARG A 1 -14.65 11.35 16.92
CA ARG A 1 -13.29 10.93 16.52
C ARG A 1 -13.35 10.67 15.03
N ALA A 2 -12.76 11.55 14.22
CA ALA A 2 -12.65 11.31 12.79
C ALA A 2 -11.82 10.04 12.56
N PRO A 3 -12.20 9.16 11.62
CA PRO A 3 -11.37 8.02 11.26
C PRO A 3 -10.04 8.57 10.73
N VAL A 4 -8.93 8.05 11.25
CA VAL A 4 -7.60 8.34 10.72
C VAL A 4 -7.61 7.80 9.30
N SER A 5 -7.59 8.69 8.31
CA SER A 5 -7.65 8.31 6.89
C SER A 5 -6.48 7.39 6.58
N SER A 6 -6.76 6.20 6.08
CA SER A 6 -5.76 5.22 5.63
C SER A 6 -4.86 5.76 4.51
N LEU A 7 -5.26 6.86 3.87
CA LEU A 7 -4.50 7.59 2.86
C LEU A 7 -3.43 8.52 3.45
N SER A 8 -3.43 8.80 4.76
CA SER A 8 -2.53 9.77 5.38
C SER A 8 -1.03 9.54 5.12
N PRO A 9 -0.51 8.30 5.02
CA PRO A 9 0.89 8.06 4.67
C PRO A 9 1.25 8.38 3.22
N LEU A 10 0.27 8.38 2.31
CA LEU A 10 0.48 8.48 0.86
C LEU A 10 0.32 9.91 0.30
N VAL A 11 -0.16 10.87 1.08
CA VAL A 11 -0.61 12.20 0.61
C VAL A 11 0.52 13.21 0.32
N ALA A 12 1.81 12.90 0.49
CA ALA A 12 2.85 13.88 0.19
C ALA A 12 3.45 13.68 -1.21
N ALA A 13 3.23 14.67 -2.09
CA ALA A 13 3.69 14.69 -3.48
C ALA A 13 5.17 15.06 -3.62
N GLU A 14 5.87 14.38 -4.53
CA GLU A 14 7.10 14.87 -5.14
C GLU A 14 7.17 14.36 -6.61
N GLY A 15 7.06 15.26 -7.60
CA GLY A 15 7.34 14.96 -9.01
C GLY A 15 6.48 15.68 -10.05
N PRO A 16 6.89 15.69 -11.34
CA PRO A 16 6.26 16.45 -12.43
C PRO A 16 5.11 15.71 -13.14
N VAL A 17 4.44 14.78 -12.49
CA VAL A 17 3.24 14.10 -13.01
C VAL A 17 2.03 15.03 -12.87
N GLY A 18 1.07 14.99 -13.80
CA GLY A 18 -0.16 15.76 -13.68
C GLY A 18 -0.87 15.48 -12.36
N ARG A 19 -1.39 16.51 -11.70
CA ARG A 19 -1.98 16.36 -10.35
C ARG A 19 -3.09 15.32 -10.27
N ALA A 20 -3.84 15.12 -11.36
CA ALA A 20 -4.87 14.08 -11.44
C ALA A 20 -4.24 12.68 -11.51
N ASP A 21 -3.20 12.50 -12.32
CA ASP A 21 -2.49 11.22 -12.48
C ASP A 21 -1.80 10.80 -11.17
N GLU A 22 -1.28 11.77 -10.42
CA GLU A 22 -0.71 11.52 -9.10
C GLU A 22 -1.76 10.96 -8.13
N ILE A 23 -2.97 11.51 -8.11
CA ILE A 23 -4.08 11.02 -7.29
C ILE A 23 -4.47 9.61 -7.72
N VAL A 24 -4.57 9.36 -9.03
CA VAL A 24 -4.84 8.02 -9.60
C VAL A 24 -3.81 7.03 -9.12
N GLN A 25 -2.53 7.35 -9.29
CA GLN A 25 -1.43 6.47 -8.87
C GLN A 25 -1.52 6.15 -7.38
N ARG A 26 -1.66 7.14 -6.51
CA ARG A 26 -1.69 6.96 -5.05
C ARG A 26 -2.88 6.15 -4.56
N ILE A 27 -4.07 6.38 -5.12
CA ILE A 27 -5.26 5.58 -4.78
C ILE A 27 -5.09 4.15 -5.28
N THR A 28 -4.56 3.96 -6.50
CA THR A 28 -4.25 2.63 -7.06
C THR A 28 -3.26 1.88 -6.18
N GLU A 29 -2.18 2.50 -5.76
CA GLU A 29 -1.19 1.94 -4.84
C GLU A 29 -1.83 1.56 -3.50
N ALA A 30 -2.65 2.45 -2.92
CA ALA A 30 -3.35 2.18 -1.67
C ALA A 30 -4.28 0.97 -1.76
N ILE A 31 -4.95 0.78 -2.89
CA ILE A 31 -5.81 -0.39 -3.16
C ILE A 31 -4.95 -1.66 -3.30
N HIS A 32 -3.87 -1.62 -4.06
CA HIS A 32 -3.00 -2.78 -4.27
C HIS A 32 -2.28 -3.20 -2.99
N LEU A 33 -1.84 -2.26 -2.16
CA LEU A 33 -1.22 -2.50 -0.86
C LEU A 33 -2.23 -2.91 0.22
N GLY A 34 -3.54 -2.88 -0.07
CA GLY A 34 -4.59 -3.19 0.89
C GLY A 34 -4.74 -2.15 2.00
N LEU A 35 -4.31 -0.92 1.77
CA LEU A 35 -4.55 0.21 2.67
C LEU A 35 -5.98 0.73 2.57
N LEU A 36 -6.64 0.45 1.44
CA LEU A 36 -8.06 0.64 1.20
C LEU A 36 -8.71 -0.72 0.98
N ASP A 37 -9.75 -1.01 1.76
CA ASP A 37 -10.46 -2.29 1.68
C ASP A 37 -11.48 -2.33 0.53
N ASP A 38 -11.78 -3.53 0.02
CA ASP A 38 -12.83 -3.70 -0.99
C ASP A 38 -14.17 -3.24 -0.45
N GLY A 39 -14.91 -2.46 -1.24
CA GLY A 39 -16.15 -1.84 -0.81
C GLY A 39 -16.01 -0.67 0.17
N GLU A 40 -14.80 -0.29 0.54
CA GLU A 40 -14.56 0.88 1.38
C GLU A 40 -15.00 2.16 0.66
N ARG A 41 -15.69 3.03 1.39
CA ARG A 41 -16.15 4.31 0.85
C ARG A 41 -15.01 5.32 0.90
N LEU A 42 -14.62 5.85 -0.25
CA LEU A 42 -13.67 6.96 -0.32
C LEU A 42 -14.27 8.24 0.30
N PRO A 43 -13.44 9.11 0.88
CA PRO A 43 -13.86 10.45 1.27
C PRO A 43 -14.55 11.18 0.12
N VAL A 44 -15.41 12.14 0.43
CA VAL A 44 -16.08 12.94 -0.61
C VAL A 44 -15.07 13.82 -1.36
N GLU A 45 -15.39 14.20 -2.61
CA GLU A 45 -14.48 14.93 -3.50
C GLU A 45 -13.83 16.16 -2.82
N ILE A 46 -14.57 16.88 -2.00
CA ILE A 46 -14.05 18.06 -1.30
C ILE A 46 -13.00 17.68 -0.25
N ASP A 47 -13.23 16.59 0.49
CA ASP A 47 -12.29 16.12 1.52
C ASP A 47 -11.02 15.55 0.88
N LEU A 48 -11.16 14.79 -0.23
CA LEU A 48 -10.03 14.33 -1.01
C LEU A 48 -9.23 15.51 -1.58
N ALA A 49 -9.90 16.51 -2.12
CA ALA A 49 -9.25 17.70 -2.65
C ALA A 49 -8.44 18.44 -1.56
N ALA A 50 -9.00 18.56 -0.36
CA ALA A 50 -8.29 19.14 0.78
C ALA A 50 -7.09 18.28 1.21
N GLN A 51 -7.22 16.94 1.24
CA GLN A 51 -6.14 16.02 1.60
C GLN A 51 -4.98 16.07 0.60
N PHE A 52 -5.28 16.10 -0.70
CA PHE A 52 -4.28 16.15 -1.77
C PHE A 52 -3.78 17.57 -2.09
N GLY A 53 -4.38 18.61 -1.52
CA GLY A 53 -4.01 20.00 -1.78
C GLY A 53 -4.30 20.43 -3.23
N VAL A 54 -5.39 19.95 -3.84
CA VAL A 54 -5.78 20.21 -5.22
C VAL A 54 -7.20 20.77 -5.33
N ALA A 55 -7.58 21.21 -6.54
CA ALA A 55 -8.96 21.60 -6.81
C ALA A 55 -9.90 20.38 -6.88
N PRO A 56 -11.18 20.50 -6.47
CA PRO A 56 -12.15 19.39 -6.57
C PRO A 56 -12.33 18.81 -7.99
N MET A 57 -12.14 19.64 -9.02
CA MET A 57 -12.19 19.19 -10.42
C MET A 57 -11.11 18.16 -10.72
N THR A 58 -9.88 18.38 -10.22
CA THR A 58 -8.76 17.45 -10.39
C THR A 58 -9.05 16.08 -9.74
N VAL A 59 -9.69 16.09 -8.55
CA VAL A 59 -10.14 14.85 -7.90
C VAL A 59 -11.21 14.15 -8.73
N ARG A 60 -12.13 14.90 -9.33
CA ARG A 60 -13.20 14.34 -10.18
C ARG A 60 -12.63 13.67 -11.42
N GLU A 61 -11.62 14.28 -12.06
CA GLU A 61 -10.87 13.70 -13.17
C GLU A 61 -10.18 12.40 -12.75
N ALA A 62 -9.45 12.42 -11.64
CA ALA A 62 -8.80 11.22 -11.09
C ALA A 62 -9.79 10.09 -10.78
N LEU A 63 -10.93 10.40 -10.15
CA LEU A 63 -11.97 9.43 -9.87
C LEU A 63 -12.64 8.89 -11.16
N ALA A 64 -12.70 9.68 -12.24
CA ALA A 64 -13.17 9.19 -13.54
C ALA A 64 -12.23 8.13 -14.10
N THR A 65 -10.93 8.41 -14.12
CA THR A 65 -9.88 7.45 -14.54
C THR A 65 -9.89 6.17 -13.70
N LEU A 66 -10.01 6.29 -12.38
CA LEU A 66 -10.10 5.12 -11.48
C LEU A 66 -11.34 4.26 -11.76
N ARG A 67 -12.46 4.87 -12.18
CA ARG A 67 -13.65 4.12 -12.62
C ARG A 67 -13.43 3.39 -13.93
N GLU A 68 -12.78 4.02 -14.88
CA GLU A 68 -12.39 3.39 -16.17
C GLU A 68 -11.47 2.18 -15.94
N GLN A 69 -10.59 2.27 -14.95
CA GLN A 69 -9.70 1.18 -14.51
C GLN A 69 -10.42 0.13 -13.64
N ALA A 70 -11.72 0.29 -13.37
CA ALA A 70 -12.51 -0.57 -12.50
C ALA A 70 -11.96 -0.69 -11.04
N LEU A 71 -11.19 0.29 -10.58
CA LEU A 71 -10.66 0.36 -9.21
C LEU A 71 -11.60 1.10 -8.26
N VAL A 72 -12.55 1.86 -8.81
CA VAL A 72 -13.58 2.59 -8.04
C VAL A 72 -14.91 2.44 -8.74
N GLU A 73 -15.98 2.30 -7.98
CA GLU A 73 -17.35 2.39 -8.49
C GLU A 73 -18.12 3.55 -7.84
N THR A 74 -19.08 4.11 -8.55
CA THR A 74 -19.98 5.12 -8.01
C THR A 74 -21.33 4.50 -7.70
N ARG A 75 -21.79 4.63 -6.46
CA ARG A 75 -23.16 4.27 -6.04
C ARG A 75 -23.98 5.54 -5.88
N ARG A 76 -25.21 5.55 -6.43
CA ARG A 76 -26.14 6.69 -6.35
C ARG A 76 -27.03 6.57 -5.11
N GLY A 77 -27.60 7.69 -4.67
CA GLY A 77 -28.59 7.73 -3.58
C GLY A 77 -28.04 8.36 -2.29
N ARG A 78 -28.87 8.32 -1.22
CA ARG A 78 -28.56 8.97 0.08
C ARG A 78 -27.29 8.42 0.75
N SER A 79 -26.98 7.15 0.53
CA SER A 79 -25.72 6.51 0.97
C SER A 79 -24.71 6.37 -0.17
N GLY A 80 -24.86 7.16 -1.22
CA GLY A 80 -24.00 7.11 -2.41
C GLY A 80 -22.60 7.62 -2.15
N GLY A 81 -21.75 7.51 -3.18
CA GLY A 81 -20.36 7.94 -3.14
C GLY A 81 -19.47 7.11 -4.06
N SER A 82 -18.18 7.31 -3.95
CA SER A 82 -17.17 6.49 -4.62
C SER A 82 -16.70 5.38 -3.68
N PHE A 83 -16.70 4.15 -4.16
CA PHE A 83 -16.36 2.95 -3.39
C PHE A 83 -15.22 2.21 -4.08
N VAL A 84 -14.29 1.72 -3.30
CA VAL A 84 -13.16 0.93 -3.76
C VAL A 84 -13.64 -0.39 -4.37
N ARG A 85 -13.08 -0.76 -5.51
CA ARG A 85 -13.19 -2.08 -6.13
C ARG A 85 -11.81 -2.70 -6.18
N ARG A 86 -11.63 -3.80 -5.49
CA ARG A 86 -10.35 -4.50 -5.46
C ARG A 86 -10.25 -5.46 -6.64
N PRO A 87 -9.20 -5.37 -7.48
CA PRO A 87 -8.96 -6.37 -8.52
C PRO A 87 -8.63 -7.73 -7.87
N SER A 88 -9.00 -8.81 -8.54
CA SER A 88 -8.85 -10.19 -8.04
C SER A 88 -7.39 -10.63 -7.87
N GLY A 89 -6.43 -9.89 -8.44
CA GLY A 89 -5.01 -10.17 -8.33
C GLY A 89 -4.15 -9.02 -8.85
N PRO A 90 -2.84 -9.05 -8.60
CA PRO A 90 -1.91 -8.09 -9.16
C PRO A 90 -1.77 -8.36 -10.66
N PRO A 91 -1.44 -7.34 -11.45
CA PRO A 91 -1.14 -7.49 -12.87
C PRO A 91 0.24 -8.16 -13.05
N VAL A 92 0.28 -9.50 -12.93
CA VAL A 92 1.53 -10.29 -12.95
C VAL A 92 2.37 -10.00 -14.18
N ASP A 93 1.74 -9.84 -15.34
CA ASP A 93 2.45 -9.52 -16.60
C ASP A 93 3.13 -8.15 -16.52
N GLN A 94 2.48 -7.15 -15.92
CA GLN A 94 3.09 -5.82 -15.74
C GLN A 94 4.22 -5.86 -14.72
N LEU A 95 4.07 -6.60 -13.62
CA LEU A 95 5.13 -6.78 -12.63
C LEU A 95 6.33 -7.51 -13.22
N THR A 96 6.09 -8.53 -14.04
CA THR A 96 7.15 -9.27 -14.74
C THR A 96 7.87 -8.39 -15.75
N ALA A 97 7.12 -7.60 -16.53
CA ALA A 97 7.70 -6.66 -17.48
C ALA A 97 8.53 -5.57 -16.77
N ARG A 98 8.05 -5.07 -15.62
CA ARG A 98 8.80 -4.11 -14.79
C ARG A 98 10.09 -4.73 -14.29
N LEU A 99 10.05 -5.94 -13.73
CA LEU A 99 11.24 -6.65 -13.27
C LEU A 99 12.25 -6.85 -14.39
N ALA A 100 11.78 -7.24 -15.60
CA ALA A 100 12.64 -7.45 -16.75
C ALA A 100 13.29 -6.15 -17.28
N ALA A 101 12.68 -5.00 -17.04
CA ALA A 101 13.21 -3.69 -17.41
C ALA A 101 14.22 -3.11 -16.41
N MET A 102 14.31 -3.67 -15.19
CA MET A 102 15.24 -3.21 -14.16
C MET A 102 16.61 -3.86 -14.33
N SER A 103 17.66 -3.06 -14.16
CA SER A 103 19.02 -3.61 -14.08
C SER A 103 19.28 -4.26 -12.72
N ALA A 104 20.32 -5.09 -12.64
CA ALA A 104 20.74 -5.68 -11.37
C ALA A 104 21.20 -4.63 -10.33
N SER A 105 21.70 -3.47 -10.78
CA SER A 105 22.01 -2.35 -9.89
C SER A 105 20.77 -1.70 -9.36
N ASP A 106 19.76 -1.42 -10.20
CA ASP A 106 18.50 -0.81 -9.76
C ASP A 106 17.78 -1.68 -8.71
N LEU A 107 17.76 -3.00 -8.94
CA LEU A 107 17.21 -3.95 -7.97
C LEU A 107 17.98 -3.93 -6.65
N ARG A 108 19.31 -3.90 -6.70
CA ARG A 108 20.14 -3.85 -5.49
C ARG A 108 19.86 -2.56 -4.72
N ASP A 109 19.90 -1.43 -5.38
CA ASP A 109 19.68 -0.12 -4.76
C ASP A 109 18.29 -0.02 -4.12
N LEU A 110 17.25 -0.54 -4.80
CA LEU A 110 15.90 -0.59 -4.27
C LEU A 110 15.80 -1.45 -2.99
N PHE A 111 16.41 -2.65 -3.00
CA PHE A 111 16.37 -3.54 -1.84
C PHE A 111 17.29 -3.09 -0.70
N ASP A 112 18.40 -2.43 -0.98
CA ASP A 112 19.27 -1.81 0.02
C ASP A 112 18.53 -0.68 0.74
N GLU A 113 17.83 0.18 0.00
CA GLU A 113 16.98 1.22 0.59
C GLU A 113 15.85 0.63 1.43
N HIS A 114 15.12 -0.37 0.89
CA HIS A 114 14.06 -1.04 1.64
C HIS A 114 14.60 -1.66 2.94
N THR A 115 15.73 -2.34 2.90
CA THR A 115 16.36 -2.95 4.08
C THR A 115 16.74 -1.89 5.12
N ALA A 116 17.29 -0.76 4.70
CA ALA A 116 17.65 0.33 5.60
C ALA A 116 16.43 0.95 6.29
N ILE A 117 15.35 1.20 5.53
CA ILE A 117 14.12 1.82 6.07
C ILE A 117 13.36 0.83 6.95
N ALA A 118 13.12 -0.40 6.48
CA ALA A 118 12.38 -1.42 7.23
C ALA A 118 13.12 -1.84 8.49
N GLY A 119 14.43 -2.03 8.43
CA GLY A 119 15.26 -2.38 9.59
C GLY A 119 15.27 -1.29 10.66
N GLN A 120 15.40 -0.01 10.27
CA GLN A 120 15.32 1.09 11.22
C GLN A 120 13.90 1.25 11.78
N ALA A 121 12.87 1.04 10.98
CA ALA A 121 11.48 1.08 11.44
C ALA A 121 11.22 -0.02 12.47
N ALA A 122 11.66 -1.25 12.23
CA ALA A 122 11.53 -2.38 13.15
C ALA A 122 12.24 -2.10 14.49
N ARG A 123 13.49 -1.62 14.44
CA ARG A 123 14.23 -1.25 15.65
C ARG A 123 13.48 -0.23 16.51
N LEU A 124 12.96 0.83 15.89
CA LEU A 124 12.20 1.85 16.61
C LEU A 124 10.82 1.35 17.06
N ALA A 125 10.19 0.47 16.31
CA ALA A 125 8.93 -0.15 16.69
C ALA A 125 9.12 -1.01 17.97
N ALA A 126 10.20 -1.78 18.05
CA ALA A 126 10.53 -2.56 19.26
C ALA A 126 10.65 -1.68 20.51
N GLU A 127 11.12 -0.43 20.37
CA GLU A 127 11.24 0.51 21.48
C GLU A 127 9.95 1.25 21.82
N ARG A 128 9.05 1.45 20.84
CA ARG A 128 7.97 2.44 20.93
C ARG A 128 6.57 1.89 20.73
N ALA A 129 6.44 0.65 20.24
CA ALA A 129 5.14 0.11 19.87
C ALA A 129 4.22 -0.02 21.09
N ALA A 130 3.01 0.53 20.96
CA ALA A 130 1.98 0.32 21.96
C ALA A 130 1.40 -1.10 21.84
N PRO A 131 0.86 -1.70 22.93
CA PRO A 131 0.34 -3.08 22.89
C PRO A 131 -0.72 -3.35 21.81
N TYR A 132 -1.52 -2.35 21.45
CA TYR A 132 -2.50 -2.50 20.37
C TYR A 132 -1.84 -2.63 18.99
N ALA A 133 -0.69 -1.96 18.77
CA ALA A 133 0.05 -2.06 17.52
C ALA A 133 0.66 -3.45 17.36
N VAL A 134 1.21 -4.00 18.42
CA VAL A 134 1.73 -5.39 18.46
C VAL A 134 0.63 -6.40 18.12
N ARG A 135 -0.54 -6.30 18.77
CA ARG A 135 -1.68 -7.17 18.40
C ARG A 135 -2.11 -7.07 16.94
N ARG A 136 -2.02 -5.87 16.37
CA ARG A 136 -2.33 -5.65 14.96
C ARG A 136 -1.30 -6.32 14.05
N LEU A 137 -0.02 -6.30 14.41
CA LEU A 137 1.03 -7.00 13.67
C LEU A 137 0.78 -8.52 13.64
N PHE A 138 0.49 -9.14 14.78
CA PHE A 138 0.13 -10.57 14.83
C PHE A 138 -1.08 -10.88 13.93
N ALA A 139 -2.14 -10.06 13.99
CA ALA A 139 -3.31 -10.26 13.13
C ALA A 139 -2.98 -10.14 11.62
N LEU A 140 -2.01 -9.32 11.23
CA LEU A 140 -1.56 -9.21 9.83
C LEU A 140 -0.71 -10.43 9.43
N THR A 141 0.11 -10.95 10.32
CA THR A 141 0.87 -12.19 10.11
C THR A 141 -0.06 -13.39 9.95
N ASP A 142 -1.13 -13.50 10.78
CA ASP A 142 -2.16 -14.51 10.63
C ASP A 142 -2.89 -14.40 9.27
N GLN A 143 -3.17 -13.18 8.81
CA GLN A 143 -3.75 -12.93 7.49
C GLN A 143 -2.83 -13.40 6.36
N LEU A 144 -1.50 -13.22 6.49
CA LEU A 144 -0.54 -13.74 5.53
C LEU A 144 -0.56 -15.27 5.50
N GLY A 145 -0.58 -15.92 6.65
CA GLY A 145 -0.67 -17.38 6.76
C GLY A 145 -1.94 -17.96 6.13
N ALA A 146 -3.06 -17.23 6.23
CA ALA A 146 -4.34 -17.61 5.63
C ALA A 146 -4.49 -17.22 4.16
N ALA A 147 -3.54 -16.47 3.58
CA ALA A 147 -3.67 -15.92 2.23
C ALA A 147 -3.58 -17.00 1.15
N SER A 148 -4.65 -17.17 0.38
CA SER A 148 -4.76 -18.19 -0.67
C SER A 148 -4.33 -17.69 -2.04
N THR A 149 -4.41 -16.38 -2.29
CA THR A 149 -4.06 -15.77 -3.58
C THR A 149 -2.76 -14.96 -3.49
N LEU A 150 -2.10 -14.77 -4.63
CA LEU A 150 -0.92 -13.90 -4.72
C LEU A 150 -1.25 -12.46 -4.26
N GLY A 151 -2.39 -11.94 -4.66
CA GLY A 151 -2.83 -10.59 -4.26
C GLY A 151 -3.03 -10.46 -2.75
N ASP A 152 -3.59 -11.49 -2.08
CA ASP A 152 -3.77 -11.48 -0.63
C ASP A 152 -2.43 -11.52 0.10
N ARG A 153 -1.47 -12.31 -0.40
CA ARG A 153 -0.11 -12.37 0.16
C ARG A 153 0.60 -11.02 0.06
N ILE A 154 0.60 -10.41 -1.13
CA ILE A 154 1.18 -9.07 -1.33
C ILE A 154 0.56 -8.07 -0.36
N ARG A 155 -0.76 -8.06 -0.22
CA ARG A 155 -1.46 -7.12 0.67
C ARG A 155 -1.15 -7.35 2.15
N ALA A 156 -1.20 -8.59 2.62
CA ALA A 156 -0.92 -8.91 4.02
C ALA A 156 0.52 -8.55 4.40
N ASP A 157 1.48 -8.92 3.56
CA ASP A 157 2.90 -8.63 3.75
C ASP A 157 3.18 -7.11 3.72
N SER A 158 2.65 -6.39 2.74
CA SER A 158 2.81 -4.92 2.66
C SER A 158 2.21 -4.22 3.87
N ARG A 159 1.01 -4.61 4.29
CA ARG A 159 0.36 -4.04 5.47
C ARG A 159 1.14 -4.31 6.74
N PHE A 160 1.79 -5.46 6.86
CA PHE A 160 2.66 -5.77 7.98
C PHE A 160 3.84 -4.80 8.04
N HIS A 161 4.60 -4.65 6.95
CA HIS A 161 5.75 -3.74 6.90
C HIS A 161 5.36 -2.28 7.16
N ILE A 162 4.28 -1.80 6.55
CA ILE A 162 3.75 -0.45 6.79
C ILE A 162 3.32 -0.30 8.26
N GLN A 163 2.70 -1.32 8.86
CA GLN A 163 2.29 -1.27 10.26
C GLN A 163 3.49 -1.25 11.23
N VAL A 164 4.59 -1.97 10.93
CA VAL A 164 5.87 -1.86 11.65
C VAL A 164 6.38 -0.41 11.60
N ALA A 165 6.38 0.18 10.42
CA ALA A 165 6.82 1.57 10.25
C ALA A 165 5.92 2.58 11.00
N ILE A 166 4.61 2.36 11.03
CA ILE A 166 3.67 3.15 11.86
C ILE A 166 3.97 2.96 13.35
N ALA A 167 4.22 1.73 13.79
CA ALA A 167 4.54 1.41 15.18
C ALA A 167 5.85 2.05 15.65
N SER A 168 6.77 2.37 14.75
CA SER A 168 8.00 3.15 15.03
C SER A 168 7.71 4.58 15.51
N GLN A 169 6.46 5.07 15.39
CA GLN A 169 6.02 6.44 15.68
C GLN A 169 6.79 7.52 14.88
N SER A 170 7.37 7.15 13.76
CA SER A 170 8.01 8.05 12.82
C SER A 170 7.17 8.23 11.56
N ALA A 171 6.48 9.37 11.41
CA ALA A 171 5.67 9.65 10.25
C ALA A 171 6.48 9.65 8.93
N ARG A 172 7.78 10.00 8.99
CA ARG A 172 8.67 9.97 7.83
C ARG A 172 8.99 8.54 7.41
N LEU A 173 9.33 7.65 8.36
CA LEU A 173 9.59 6.24 8.05
C LEU A 173 8.31 5.55 7.54
N ALA A 174 7.17 5.79 8.17
CA ALA A 174 5.90 5.21 7.72
C ALA A 174 5.55 5.61 6.27
N ARG A 175 5.78 6.87 5.90
CA ARG A 175 5.57 7.34 4.52
C ARG A 175 6.56 6.72 3.54
N ARG A 176 7.85 6.67 3.92
CA ARG A 176 8.88 6.09 3.05
C ARG A 176 8.66 4.60 2.84
N GLU A 177 8.32 3.89 3.90
CA GLU A 177 7.96 2.46 3.81
C GLU A 177 6.74 2.22 2.93
N ALA A 178 5.68 3.02 3.05
CA ALA A 178 4.52 2.87 2.18
C ALA A 178 4.86 3.06 0.68
N ASN A 179 5.71 4.05 0.36
CA ASN A 179 6.17 4.26 -1.01
C ASN A 179 7.04 3.07 -1.49
N LEU A 180 7.97 2.59 -0.66
CA LEU A 180 8.81 1.43 -1.01
C LEU A 180 7.97 0.16 -1.19
N GLN A 181 6.96 -0.06 -0.39
CA GLN A 181 6.06 -1.20 -0.55
C GLN A 181 5.30 -1.16 -1.88
N ALA A 182 4.93 0.01 -2.41
CA ALA A 182 4.37 0.14 -3.75
C ALA A 182 5.35 -0.33 -4.84
N GLU A 183 6.65 -0.25 -4.57
CA GLU A 183 7.69 -0.67 -5.50
C GLU A 183 8.11 -2.13 -5.32
N VAL A 184 8.33 -2.59 -4.10
CA VAL A 184 8.94 -3.90 -3.83
C VAL A 184 7.94 -5.03 -3.66
N ALA A 185 6.74 -4.77 -3.10
CA ALA A 185 5.84 -5.83 -2.65
C ALA A 185 5.44 -6.80 -3.77
N GLY A 186 5.08 -6.26 -4.95
CA GLY A 186 4.77 -7.10 -6.11
C GLY A 186 5.97 -7.90 -6.61
N LEU A 187 7.17 -7.32 -6.57
CA LEU A 187 8.38 -7.97 -7.06
C LEU A 187 8.81 -9.13 -6.15
N VAL A 188 8.73 -8.94 -4.83
CA VAL A 188 9.09 -9.98 -3.84
C VAL A 188 8.26 -11.25 -4.02
N TRP A 189 6.97 -11.11 -4.32
CA TRP A 189 6.05 -12.25 -4.43
C TRP A 189 5.93 -12.83 -5.85
N LEU A 190 6.65 -12.28 -6.84
CA LEU A 190 6.66 -12.88 -8.19
C LEU A 190 7.22 -14.31 -8.13
N PRO A 191 6.61 -15.28 -8.85
CA PRO A 191 7.08 -16.65 -8.89
C PRO A 191 8.31 -16.80 -9.82
N VAL A 192 9.33 -15.96 -9.62
CA VAL A 192 10.57 -15.95 -10.41
C VAL A 192 11.69 -16.55 -9.56
N GLY A 193 12.32 -17.60 -10.04
CA GLY A 193 13.41 -18.27 -9.32
C GLY A 193 12.90 -19.08 -8.12
N ARG A 194 13.52 -18.90 -6.94
CA ARG A 194 13.10 -19.59 -5.71
C ARG A 194 11.80 -18.98 -5.18
N ARG A 195 10.74 -19.78 -5.09
CA ARG A 195 9.48 -19.35 -4.49
C ARG A 195 9.70 -18.96 -3.03
N ILE A 196 9.15 -17.83 -2.61
CA ILE A 196 9.05 -17.48 -1.20
C ILE A 196 8.02 -18.44 -0.58
N ASP A 197 8.44 -19.17 0.44
CA ASP A 197 7.54 -19.97 1.24
C ASP A 197 6.78 -19.10 2.23
N VAL A 198 5.45 -19.20 2.20
CA VAL A 198 4.58 -18.42 3.09
C VAL A 198 4.87 -18.74 4.56
N ALA A 199 5.13 -20.01 4.89
CA ALA A 199 5.42 -20.42 6.26
C ALA A 199 6.70 -19.76 6.77
N THR A 200 7.77 -19.79 5.99
CA THR A 200 9.02 -19.08 6.31
C THR A 200 8.80 -17.59 6.51
N ARG A 201 8.00 -16.94 5.66
CA ARG A 201 7.71 -15.51 5.78
C ARG A 201 6.91 -15.18 7.04
N VAL A 202 5.95 -16.02 7.41
CA VAL A 202 5.18 -15.92 8.66
C VAL A 202 6.11 -16.05 9.88
N GLU A 203 7.05 -17.00 9.87
CA GLU A 203 8.05 -17.16 10.93
C GLU A 203 8.95 -15.93 11.08
N GLU A 204 9.43 -15.38 9.96
CA GLU A 204 10.21 -14.14 9.93
C GLU A 204 9.44 -12.96 10.54
N GLN A 205 8.16 -12.80 10.19
CA GLN A 205 7.31 -11.74 10.74
C GLN A 205 7.04 -11.91 12.25
N HIS A 206 6.93 -13.14 12.74
CA HIS A 206 6.80 -13.40 14.18
C HIS A 206 8.07 -13.09 14.98
N ALA A 207 9.23 -13.06 14.33
CA ALA A 207 10.51 -12.79 14.96
C ALA A 207 10.82 -11.28 15.10
N ILE A 208 10.05 -10.42 14.43
CA ILE A 208 10.17 -8.95 14.50
C ILE A 208 9.38 -8.39 15.67
#